data_65f80f2207f6d140c77d69aa0d329489
#
_entry.id   65f80f2207f6d140c77d69aa0d329489
#
_cell.length_a   1.000
_cell.length_b   1.000
_cell.length_c   1.000
_cell.angle_alpha   90.00
_cell.angle_beta   90.00
_cell.angle_gamma   90.00
#
_symmetry.space_group_name_H-M   'P 1'
#
loop_
_entity.id
_entity.type
_entity.pdbx_description
1 polymer ?
#
loop_
_entity_poly.entity_id
_entity_poly.type
_entity_poly.pdbx_seq_one_letter_code
_entity_poly.pdbx_strand_id
1 'polypeptide(L)'
;MENNTNQEEMRREGFNTLYALNVNDRTEKKNGLTYLTWAVAWAEFKKQYPSATYRIVKDDNTHLPYFLDERLGIIVYTEVTVDELTYEMWLPVMDGANKAMRLEPYTYQVWDKYKNTYVDKKVDAASMFDINKTIMRCLVKNLAMFGLGLYIYAGEDLPEETIENTREASESEPAKPKRTYTKRTTTAAAPVEKYGHIKAALQATTNMDALLALYNQHKNEVEGNPEIKALFTQRREQLQTKKAA
;
A
#
# COMPACT_ATOMS: atom_id res chain seq x y z
N MET A 1 -9.99 -9.06 41.91
CA MET A 1 -10.53 -9.66 40.66
C MET A 1 -11.21 -8.63 39.75
N GLU A 2 -11.97 -7.67 40.29
CA GLU A 2 -12.67 -6.65 39.47
C GLU A 2 -11.77 -5.73 38.64
N ASN A 3 -10.57 -5.35 39.16
CA ASN A 3 -9.65 -4.48 38.42
C ASN A 3 -9.08 -5.13 37.14
N ASN A 4 -8.88 -6.45 37.14
CA ASN A 4 -8.33 -7.17 36.00
C ASN A 4 -9.36 -7.31 34.86
N THR A 5 -10.60 -7.54 35.19
CA THR A 5 -11.71 -7.64 34.23
C THR A 5 -11.95 -6.33 33.50
N ASN A 6 -11.85 -5.20 34.21
CA ASN A 6 -12.04 -3.87 33.62
C ASN A 6 -10.89 -3.49 32.66
N GLN A 7 -9.65 -3.87 32.99
CA GLN A 7 -8.51 -3.66 32.10
C GLN A 7 -8.60 -4.49 30.81
N GLU A 8 -9.05 -5.74 30.90
CA GLU A 8 -9.25 -6.59 29.72
C GLU A 8 -10.36 -6.06 28.82
N GLU A 9 -11.45 -5.56 29.37
CA GLU A 9 -12.53 -4.94 28.62
C GLU A 9 -12.04 -3.67 27.89
N MET A 10 -11.30 -2.80 28.57
CA MET A 10 -10.73 -1.58 27.97
C MET A 10 -9.75 -1.91 26.83
N ARG A 11 -8.93 -2.94 27.00
CA ARG A 11 -8.00 -3.40 25.92
C ARG A 11 -8.77 -3.93 24.73
N ARG A 12 -9.83 -4.71 24.94
CA ARG A 12 -10.70 -5.24 23.89
C ARG A 12 -11.43 -4.13 23.13
N GLU A 13 -11.98 -3.15 23.84
CA GLU A 13 -12.64 -1.99 23.23
C GLU A 13 -11.66 -1.14 22.42
N GLY A 14 -10.47 -0.91 22.96
CA GLY A 14 -9.42 -0.18 22.27
C GLY A 14 -8.96 -0.86 20.99
N PHE A 15 -8.76 -2.19 21.04
CA PHE A 15 -8.45 -3.00 19.87
C PHE A 15 -9.56 -2.91 18.83
N ASN A 16 -10.81 -3.11 19.21
CA ASN A 16 -11.95 -3.06 18.31
C ASN A 16 -12.11 -1.68 17.66
N THR A 17 -11.87 -0.61 18.42
CA THR A 17 -11.93 0.77 17.91
C THR A 17 -10.88 1.00 16.83
N LEU A 18 -9.62 0.61 17.06
CA LEU A 18 -8.54 0.73 16.08
C LEU A 18 -8.73 -0.20 14.88
N TYR A 19 -9.22 -1.43 15.10
CA TYR A 19 -9.48 -2.40 14.04
C TYR A 19 -10.61 -1.95 13.10
N ALA A 20 -11.62 -1.27 13.63
CA ALA A 20 -12.72 -0.71 12.86
C ALA A 20 -12.34 0.57 12.07
N LEU A 21 -11.20 1.19 12.42
CA LEU A 21 -10.75 2.42 11.78
C LEU A 21 -10.32 2.14 10.34
N ASN A 22 -11.03 2.75 9.38
CA ASN A 22 -10.62 2.67 7.98
C ASN A 22 -9.51 3.69 7.69
N VAL A 23 -8.32 3.18 7.36
CA VAL A 23 -7.15 4.00 7.00
C VAL A 23 -6.78 3.92 5.52
N ASN A 24 -7.62 3.32 4.66
CA ASN A 24 -7.31 3.09 3.24
C ASN A 24 -6.99 4.38 2.47
N ASP A 25 -7.68 5.48 2.78
CA ASP A 25 -7.44 6.78 2.13
C ASP A 25 -6.08 7.42 2.51
N ARG A 26 -5.38 6.84 3.49
CA ARG A 26 -4.11 7.32 4.02
C ARG A 26 -2.95 6.35 3.77
N THR A 27 -3.20 5.36 2.93
CA THR A 27 -2.20 4.36 2.53
C THR A 27 -1.57 4.69 1.19
N GLU A 28 -0.33 4.27 1.02
CA GLU A 28 0.41 4.34 -0.24
C GLU A 28 0.61 2.93 -0.79
N LYS A 29 0.51 2.80 -2.11
CA LYS A 29 0.82 1.54 -2.81
C LYS A 29 2.22 1.60 -3.39
N LYS A 30 3.04 0.60 -3.07
CA LYS A 30 4.39 0.45 -3.61
C LYS A 30 4.69 -1.04 -3.85
N ASN A 31 5.11 -1.38 -5.07
CA ASN A 31 5.43 -2.77 -5.48
C ASN A 31 4.26 -3.75 -5.20
N GLY A 32 3.02 -3.31 -5.41
CA GLY A 32 1.82 -4.12 -5.16
C GLY A 32 1.44 -4.30 -3.69
N LEU A 33 2.23 -3.78 -2.75
CA LEU A 33 1.93 -3.78 -1.33
C LEU A 33 1.33 -2.44 -0.90
N THR A 34 0.45 -2.49 0.10
CA THR A 34 -0.18 -1.32 0.70
C THR A 34 0.59 -0.94 1.97
N TYR A 35 0.94 0.32 2.11
CA TYR A 35 1.68 0.83 3.26
C TYR A 35 0.91 1.95 3.94
N LEU A 36 0.73 1.85 5.25
CA LEU A 36 0.34 2.97 6.08
C LEU A 36 1.62 3.73 6.51
N THR A 37 1.65 5.06 6.30
CA THR A 37 2.83 5.83 6.71
C THR A 37 2.94 5.88 8.23
N TRP A 38 4.17 5.80 8.76
CA TRP A 38 4.41 5.77 10.21
C TRP A 38 3.84 7.00 10.94
N ALA A 39 3.89 8.17 10.31
CA ALA A 39 3.41 9.41 10.90
C ALA A 39 1.88 9.39 11.07
N VAL A 40 1.16 8.90 10.07
CA VAL A 40 -0.30 8.72 10.13
C VAL A 40 -0.64 7.65 11.15
N ALA A 41 0.05 6.49 11.09
CA ALA A 41 -0.19 5.40 12.03
C ALA A 41 -0.01 5.85 13.48
N TRP A 42 1.09 6.54 13.78
CA TRP A 42 1.37 7.04 15.12
C TRP A 42 0.35 8.09 15.57
N ALA A 43 -0.03 9.02 14.69
CA ALA A 43 -1.03 10.04 14.99
C ALA A 43 -2.40 9.45 15.32
N GLU A 44 -2.89 8.49 14.53
CA GLU A 44 -4.15 7.81 14.80
C GLU A 44 -4.08 6.97 16.08
N PHE A 45 -2.96 6.29 16.31
CA PHE A 45 -2.73 5.50 17.50
C PHE A 45 -2.74 6.36 18.78
N LYS A 46 -2.07 7.52 18.75
CA LYS A 46 -2.03 8.47 19.87
C LYS A 46 -3.37 9.13 20.19
N LYS A 47 -4.31 9.19 19.24
CA LYS A 47 -5.68 9.64 19.51
C LYS A 47 -6.42 8.65 20.40
N GLN A 48 -6.24 7.35 20.18
CA GLN A 48 -6.86 6.29 20.98
C GLN A 48 -6.10 6.07 22.31
N TYR A 49 -4.77 6.12 22.26
CA TYR A 49 -3.89 5.88 23.39
C TYR A 49 -2.93 7.04 23.63
N PRO A 50 -3.36 8.14 24.27
CA PRO A 50 -2.51 9.32 24.50
C PRO A 50 -1.25 9.03 25.32
N SER A 51 -1.29 8.05 26.24
CA SER A 51 -0.18 7.60 27.07
C SER A 51 0.83 6.71 26.32
N ALA A 52 0.47 6.17 25.15
CA ALA A 52 1.30 5.23 24.42
C ALA A 52 2.72 5.76 24.17
N THR A 53 3.69 4.89 24.32
CA THR A 53 5.09 5.14 24.00
C THR A 53 5.64 4.06 23.09
N TYR A 54 6.72 4.36 22.39
CA TYR A 54 7.47 3.33 21.67
C TYR A 54 8.96 3.44 21.96
N ARG A 55 9.65 2.32 21.80
CA ARG A 55 11.10 2.20 21.93
C ARG A 55 11.67 1.49 20.70
N ILE A 56 12.77 2.03 20.16
CA ILE A 56 13.61 1.34 19.19
C ILE A 56 14.65 0.57 20.01
N VAL A 57 14.66 -0.76 19.89
CA VAL A 57 15.61 -1.60 20.59
C VAL A 57 16.97 -1.45 19.95
N LYS A 58 17.99 -1.26 20.78
CA LYS A 58 19.38 -1.09 20.35
C LYS A 58 20.19 -2.28 20.84
N ASP A 59 21.17 -2.65 20.06
CA ASP A 59 22.18 -3.62 20.49
C ASP A 59 23.00 -3.07 21.67
N ASP A 60 23.13 -3.85 22.72
CA ASP A 60 23.75 -3.41 23.97
C ASP A 60 25.26 -3.13 23.84
N ASN A 61 25.92 -3.77 22.87
CA ASN A 61 27.35 -3.64 22.66
C ASN A 61 27.71 -2.48 21.73
N THR A 62 26.94 -2.33 20.64
CA THR A 62 27.23 -1.33 19.59
C THR A 62 26.42 -0.05 19.75
N HIS A 63 25.35 -0.07 20.54
CA HIS A 63 24.33 0.98 20.67
C HIS A 63 23.64 1.35 19.35
N LEU A 64 23.78 0.52 18.31
CA LEU A 64 23.13 0.71 17.02
C LEU A 64 21.67 0.22 17.06
N PRO A 65 20.76 0.83 16.30
CA PRO A 65 19.34 0.49 16.30
C PRO A 65 19.02 -0.74 15.41
N TYR A 66 19.94 -1.68 15.34
CA TYR A 66 19.80 -2.93 14.60
C TYR A 66 20.73 -4.01 15.17
N PHE A 67 20.41 -5.26 14.84
CA PHE A 67 21.19 -6.44 15.18
C PHE A 67 21.67 -7.09 13.89
N LEU A 68 22.88 -7.64 13.91
CA LEU A 68 23.51 -8.28 12.76
C LEU A 68 23.67 -9.77 13.02
N ASP A 69 23.18 -10.59 12.10
CA ASP A 69 23.60 -11.96 11.91
C ASP A 69 24.34 -12.07 10.56
N GLU A 70 25.56 -12.58 10.58
CA GLU A 70 26.41 -12.65 9.38
C GLU A 70 25.79 -13.51 8.25
N ARG A 71 24.96 -14.47 8.59
CA ARG A 71 24.31 -15.40 7.62
C ARG A 71 22.94 -14.88 7.18
N LEU A 72 22.12 -14.47 8.15
CA LEU A 72 20.73 -14.12 7.92
C LEU A 72 20.55 -12.66 7.50
N GLY A 73 21.45 -11.77 7.91
CA GLY A 73 21.40 -10.34 7.60
C GLY A 73 21.06 -9.45 8.78
N ILE A 74 20.47 -8.31 8.52
CA ILE A 74 20.20 -7.27 9.52
C ILE A 74 18.73 -7.34 9.94
N ILE A 75 18.49 -7.21 11.25
CA ILE A 75 17.17 -7.23 11.86
C ILE A 75 16.98 -6.02 12.78
N VAL A 76 15.79 -5.48 12.84
CA VAL A 76 15.39 -4.38 13.72
C VAL A 76 14.24 -4.78 14.62
N TYR A 77 14.16 -4.16 15.79
CA TYR A 77 13.10 -4.39 16.76
C TYR A 77 12.49 -3.07 17.23
N THR A 78 11.20 -3.09 17.48
CA THR A 78 10.47 -2.00 18.11
C THR A 78 9.58 -2.55 19.21
N GLU A 79 9.43 -1.78 20.28
CA GLU A 79 8.43 -2.04 21.32
C GLU A 79 7.41 -0.90 21.32
N VAL A 80 6.15 -1.24 21.52
CA VAL A 80 5.06 -0.28 21.75
C VAL A 80 4.41 -0.63 23.08
N THR A 81 4.32 0.36 23.95
CA THR A 81 3.73 0.20 25.28
C THR A 81 2.48 1.08 25.40
N VAL A 82 1.38 0.45 25.82
CA VAL A 82 0.13 1.11 26.21
C VAL A 82 -0.17 0.67 27.64
N ASP A 83 -0.09 1.60 28.56
CA ASP A 83 -0.19 1.35 29.99
C ASP A 83 0.81 0.26 30.44
N GLU A 84 0.34 -0.90 30.88
CA GLU A 84 1.18 -2.04 31.32
C GLU A 84 1.41 -3.08 30.20
N LEU A 85 0.80 -2.90 29.00
CA LEU A 85 0.91 -3.84 27.89
C LEU A 85 1.98 -3.38 26.92
N THR A 86 3.00 -4.22 26.72
CA THR A 86 4.05 -3.99 25.71
C THR A 86 4.03 -5.11 24.68
N TYR A 87 4.00 -4.72 23.40
CA TYR A 87 4.26 -5.63 22.30
C TYR A 87 5.60 -5.32 21.67
N GLU A 88 6.36 -6.38 21.41
CA GLU A 88 7.57 -6.34 20.62
C GLU A 88 7.27 -6.78 19.18
N MET A 89 7.89 -6.13 18.21
CA MET A 89 7.84 -6.51 16.80
C MET A 89 9.25 -6.43 16.23
N TRP A 90 9.54 -7.31 15.28
CA TRP A 90 10.80 -7.32 14.57
C TRP A 90 10.59 -7.43 13.05
N LEU A 91 11.53 -6.90 12.29
CA LEU A 91 11.56 -7.03 10.83
C LEU A 91 13.00 -7.20 10.33
N PRO A 92 13.22 -8.04 9.31
CA PRO A 92 14.49 -8.05 8.59
C PRO A 92 14.59 -6.81 7.70
N VAL A 93 15.81 -6.30 7.56
CA VAL A 93 16.12 -5.28 6.54
C VAL A 93 16.21 -5.98 5.19
N MET A 94 15.34 -5.61 4.26
CA MET A 94 15.21 -6.26 2.95
C MET A 94 15.29 -5.25 1.81
N ASP A 95 15.78 -5.74 0.65
CA ASP A 95 15.73 -5.02 -0.62
C ASP A 95 14.32 -5.03 -1.24
N GLY A 96 14.19 -4.46 -2.44
CA GLY A 96 12.93 -4.43 -3.19
C GLY A 96 12.44 -5.79 -3.70
N ALA A 97 13.30 -6.81 -3.68
CA ALA A 97 13.00 -8.18 -4.06
C ALA A 97 12.78 -9.12 -2.84
N ASN A 98 12.54 -8.54 -1.66
CA ASN A 98 12.38 -9.24 -0.38
C ASN A 98 13.57 -10.13 0.00
N LYS A 99 14.79 -9.74 -0.40
CA LYS A 99 16.02 -10.42 0.03
C LYS A 99 16.62 -9.68 1.21
N ALA A 100 17.01 -10.44 2.25
CA ALA A 100 17.64 -9.87 3.43
C ALA A 100 18.94 -9.17 3.03
N MET A 101 19.10 -7.92 3.46
CA MET A 101 20.29 -7.13 3.24
C MET A 101 21.34 -7.43 4.32
N ARG A 102 22.61 -7.32 3.94
CA ARG A 102 23.79 -7.49 4.82
C ARG A 102 24.62 -6.21 4.83
N LEU A 103 25.66 -6.17 5.65
CA LEU A 103 26.63 -5.06 5.62
C LEU A 103 27.44 -5.04 4.33
N GLU A 104 27.59 -6.20 3.68
CA GLU A 104 28.26 -6.33 2.40
C GLU A 104 27.30 -6.81 1.30
N PRO A 105 27.51 -6.39 0.04
CA PRO A 105 26.69 -6.87 -1.06
C PRO A 105 26.97 -8.34 -1.34
N TYR A 106 25.96 -9.06 -1.80
CA TYR A 106 26.09 -10.45 -2.23
C TYR A 106 25.27 -10.74 -3.47
N THR A 107 25.57 -11.86 -4.15
CA THR A 107 24.81 -12.35 -5.31
C THR A 107 24.10 -13.65 -4.98
N TYR A 108 22.95 -13.87 -5.64
CA TYR A 108 22.20 -15.11 -5.57
C TYR A 108 21.66 -15.45 -6.96
N GLN A 109 21.41 -16.75 -7.21
CA GLN A 109 20.95 -17.23 -8.50
C GLN A 109 19.43 -17.37 -8.52
N VAL A 110 18.80 -16.92 -9.61
CA VAL A 110 17.37 -17.06 -9.87
C VAL A 110 17.20 -17.70 -11.24
N TRP A 111 16.27 -18.65 -11.34
CA TRP A 111 15.90 -19.24 -12.60
C TRP A 111 15.12 -18.22 -13.46
N ASP A 112 15.63 -17.90 -14.62
CA ASP A 112 14.96 -17.05 -15.61
C ASP A 112 14.20 -17.94 -16.60
N LYS A 113 12.86 -17.94 -16.49
CA LYS A 113 11.98 -18.75 -17.35
C LYS A 113 12.09 -18.39 -18.84
N TYR A 114 12.39 -17.13 -19.15
CA TYR A 114 12.51 -16.67 -20.55
C TYR A 114 13.83 -17.06 -21.18
N LYS A 115 14.92 -17.02 -20.40
CA LYS A 115 16.25 -17.39 -20.86
C LYS A 115 16.55 -18.89 -20.69
N ASN A 116 15.70 -19.61 -19.95
CA ASN A 116 15.85 -21.01 -19.58
C ASN A 116 17.24 -21.30 -18.96
N THR A 117 17.68 -20.42 -18.07
CA THR A 117 18.98 -20.50 -17.37
C THR A 117 18.94 -19.77 -16.03
N TYR A 118 19.91 -20.06 -15.17
CA TYR A 118 20.14 -19.30 -13.96
C TYR A 118 20.80 -17.96 -14.28
N VAL A 119 20.31 -16.89 -13.69
CA VAL A 119 20.89 -15.55 -13.76
C VAL A 119 21.26 -15.07 -12.36
N ASP A 120 22.40 -14.39 -12.27
CA ASP A 120 22.85 -13.80 -11.02
C ASP A 120 22.08 -12.50 -10.76
N LYS A 121 21.56 -12.37 -9.56
CA LYS A 121 20.99 -11.14 -9.04
C LYS A 121 21.80 -10.65 -7.85
N LYS A 122 22.00 -9.34 -7.76
CA LYS A 122 22.77 -8.69 -6.70
C LYS A 122 21.84 -8.11 -5.65
N VAL A 123 22.20 -8.29 -4.38
CA VAL A 123 21.67 -7.54 -3.24
C VAL A 123 22.75 -6.56 -2.80
N ASP A 124 22.43 -5.27 -2.75
CA ASP A 124 23.35 -4.24 -2.32
C ASP A 124 23.52 -4.26 -0.78
N ALA A 125 24.60 -3.69 -0.30
CA ALA A 125 24.84 -3.49 1.13
C ALA A 125 23.73 -2.59 1.73
N ALA A 126 23.29 -2.91 2.95
CA ALA A 126 22.34 -2.10 3.66
C ALA A 126 22.91 -0.74 4.03
N SER A 127 22.15 0.31 3.81
CA SER A 127 22.45 1.67 4.28
C SER A 127 21.68 1.99 5.57
N MET A 128 22.11 3.02 6.28
CA MET A 128 21.34 3.54 7.42
C MET A 128 19.94 4.03 7.02
N PHE A 129 19.75 4.41 5.76
CA PHE A 129 18.41 4.73 5.23
C PHE A 129 17.51 3.51 5.16
N ASP A 130 18.03 2.35 4.73
CA ASP A 130 17.27 1.10 4.68
C ASP A 130 16.93 0.60 6.08
N ILE A 131 17.85 0.74 7.02
CA ILE A 131 17.64 0.43 8.44
C ILE A 131 16.52 1.32 9.00
N ASN A 132 16.62 2.65 8.84
CA ASN A 132 15.61 3.58 9.34
C ASN A 132 14.23 3.32 8.70
N LYS A 133 14.18 3.10 7.39
CA LYS A 133 12.95 2.73 6.67
C LYS A 133 12.32 1.46 7.27
N THR A 134 13.13 0.46 7.59
CA THR A 134 12.66 -0.80 8.18
C THR A 134 12.19 -0.60 9.62
N ILE A 135 12.86 0.21 10.43
CA ILE A 135 12.43 0.58 11.79
C ILE A 135 11.03 1.21 11.74
N MET A 136 10.78 2.15 10.83
CA MET A 136 9.47 2.79 10.71
C MET A 136 8.39 1.82 10.25
N ARG A 137 8.70 0.88 9.35
CA ARG A 137 7.78 -0.21 8.97
C ARG A 137 7.52 -1.16 10.14
N CYS A 138 8.55 -1.49 10.90
CA CYS A 138 8.45 -2.33 12.09
C CYS A 138 7.52 -1.69 13.13
N LEU A 139 7.66 -0.38 13.38
CA LEU A 139 6.78 0.37 14.26
C LEU A 139 5.32 0.28 13.80
N VAL A 140 5.03 0.50 12.52
CA VAL A 140 3.65 0.44 12.00
C VAL A 140 3.05 -0.96 12.15
N LYS A 141 3.82 -2.03 11.89
CA LYS A 141 3.38 -3.42 12.14
C LYS A 141 3.14 -3.68 13.63
N ASN A 142 3.93 -3.09 14.51
CA ASN A 142 3.71 -3.20 15.95
C ASN A 142 2.40 -2.52 16.36
N LEU A 143 2.09 -1.32 15.84
CA LEU A 143 0.83 -0.64 16.07
C LEU A 143 -0.37 -1.47 15.55
N ALA A 144 -0.18 -2.24 14.48
CA ALA A 144 -1.21 -3.14 13.96
C ALA A 144 -1.57 -4.29 14.93
N MET A 145 -0.65 -4.70 15.81
CA MET A 145 -0.94 -5.67 16.86
C MET A 145 -1.99 -5.18 17.87
N PHE A 146 -2.16 -3.86 17.98
CA PHE A 146 -3.23 -3.22 18.74
C PHE A 146 -4.50 -2.98 17.93
N GLY A 147 -4.57 -3.46 16.67
CA GLY A 147 -5.73 -3.38 15.79
C GLY A 147 -5.61 -2.38 14.63
N LEU A 148 -4.72 -1.37 14.71
CA LEU A 148 -4.66 -0.28 13.73
C LEU A 148 -4.23 -0.77 12.33
N GLY A 149 -5.18 -0.78 11.39
CA GLY A 149 -4.90 -1.17 10.01
C GLY A 149 -4.41 -2.62 9.86
N LEU A 150 -4.72 -3.51 10.81
CA LEU A 150 -4.29 -4.91 10.80
C LEU A 150 -4.67 -5.63 9.49
N TYR A 151 -5.81 -5.29 8.91
CA TYR A 151 -6.29 -5.85 7.65
C TYR A 151 -5.37 -5.56 6.43
N ILE A 152 -4.51 -4.53 6.51
CA ILE A 152 -3.53 -4.19 5.45
C ILE A 152 -2.50 -5.31 5.30
N TYR A 153 -2.17 -5.97 6.40
CA TYR A 153 -1.14 -7.01 6.46
C TYR A 153 -1.70 -8.42 6.23
N ALA A 154 -3.02 -8.55 6.06
CA ALA A 154 -3.62 -9.84 5.75
C ALA A 154 -3.13 -10.36 4.39
N GLY A 155 -2.46 -11.52 4.40
CA GLY A 155 -1.90 -12.14 3.20
C GLY A 155 -0.44 -11.80 2.88
N GLU A 156 0.25 -10.94 3.64
CA GLU A 156 1.68 -10.66 3.42
C GLU A 156 2.58 -11.89 3.56
N ASP A 157 2.19 -12.85 4.39
CA ASP A 157 2.96 -14.08 4.67
C ASP A 157 2.58 -15.26 3.77
N LEU A 158 1.75 -15.03 2.74
CA LEU A 158 1.44 -16.08 1.77
C LEU A 158 2.64 -16.34 0.86
N PRO A 159 2.89 -17.61 0.46
CA PRO A 159 3.93 -17.94 -0.52
C PRO A 159 3.77 -17.12 -1.81
N GLU A 160 4.88 -16.70 -2.41
CA GLU A 160 4.88 -15.85 -3.63
C GLU A 160 4.01 -16.45 -4.75
N GLU A 161 4.02 -17.78 -4.92
CA GLU A 161 3.18 -18.49 -5.89
C GLU A 161 1.67 -18.32 -5.65
N THR A 162 1.25 -18.22 -4.38
CA THR A 162 -0.15 -18.01 -4.01
C THR A 162 -0.58 -16.56 -4.26
N ILE A 163 0.35 -15.61 -4.11
CA ILE A 163 0.09 -14.19 -4.36
C ILE A 163 -0.11 -13.92 -5.85
N GLU A 164 0.68 -14.55 -6.73
CA GLU A 164 0.50 -14.44 -8.19
C GLU A 164 -0.85 -15.02 -8.62
N ASN A 165 -1.20 -16.22 -8.16
CA ASN A 165 -2.48 -16.87 -8.44
C ASN A 165 -3.69 -16.08 -7.89
N THR A 166 -3.54 -15.44 -6.73
CA THR A 166 -4.59 -14.60 -6.16
C THR A 166 -4.77 -13.28 -6.92
N ARG A 167 -3.68 -12.71 -7.47
CA ARG A 167 -3.72 -11.52 -8.33
C ARG A 167 -4.39 -11.82 -9.67
N GLU A 168 -4.06 -12.94 -10.32
CA GLU A 168 -4.70 -13.38 -11.57
C GLU A 168 -6.18 -13.72 -11.35
N ALA A 169 -6.54 -14.36 -10.21
CA ALA A 169 -7.93 -14.65 -9.86
C ALA A 169 -8.75 -13.39 -9.54
N SER A 170 -8.13 -12.36 -8.95
CA SER A 170 -8.81 -11.08 -8.66
C SER A 170 -9.05 -10.23 -9.92
N GLU A 171 -8.28 -10.45 -10.98
CA GLU A 171 -8.49 -9.81 -12.29
C GLU A 171 -9.51 -10.56 -13.18
N SER A 172 -9.82 -11.83 -12.87
CA SER A 172 -10.68 -12.70 -13.69
C SER A 172 -12.06 -13.01 -13.09
N GLU A 173 -12.41 -12.60 -11.87
CA GLU A 173 -13.75 -12.84 -11.32
C GLU A 173 -14.79 -11.82 -11.83
N PRO A 174 -15.88 -12.28 -12.47
CA PRO A 174 -17.02 -11.42 -12.74
C PRO A 174 -17.70 -11.04 -11.41
N ALA A 175 -18.03 -9.77 -11.26
CA ALA A 175 -18.60 -9.16 -10.07
C ALA A 175 -19.72 -9.98 -9.44
N LYS A 176 -19.55 -10.49 -8.21
CA LYS A 176 -20.63 -11.09 -7.41
C LYS A 176 -21.69 -10.05 -7.09
N PRO A 177 -23.00 -10.39 -7.11
CA PRO A 177 -24.07 -9.44 -6.91
C PRO A 177 -23.98 -8.79 -5.52
N LYS A 178 -23.92 -7.47 -5.48
CA LYS A 178 -23.94 -6.65 -4.26
C LYS A 178 -25.24 -6.90 -3.50
N ARG A 179 -25.14 -7.34 -2.25
CA ARG A 179 -26.24 -7.31 -1.29
C ARG A 179 -26.70 -5.85 -1.12
N THR A 180 -27.88 -5.55 -1.56
CA THR A 180 -28.55 -4.26 -1.43
C THR A 180 -28.77 -3.94 0.05
N TYR A 181 -28.02 -2.96 0.57
CA TYR A 181 -28.33 -2.27 1.83
C TYR A 181 -29.21 -1.06 1.47
N THR A 182 -30.42 -1.04 1.98
CA THR A 182 -31.38 0.04 1.74
C THR A 182 -30.86 1.35 2.31
N LYS A 183 -30.58 2.31 1.45
CA LYS A 183 -30.05 3.64 1.75
C LYS A 183 -31.16 4.54 2.24
N ARG A 184 -31.03 5.03 3.47
CA ARG A 184 -31.86 6.12 4.00
C ARG A 184 -31.44 7.43 3.31
N THR A 185 -32.39 8.07 2.65
CA THR A 185 -32.21 9.29 1.87
C THR A 185 -31.82 10.47 2.75
N THR A 186 -30.68 11.06 2.45
CA THR A 186 -30.38 12.48 2.69
C THR A 186 -29.86 13.07 1.39
N THR A 187 -30.48 14.14 0.95
CA THR A 187 -30.19 14.91 -0.25
C THR A 187 -28.72 15.36 -0.26
N ALA A 188 -27.94 14.85 -1.22
CA ALA A 188 -26.59 15.32 -1.49
C ALA A 188 -26.49 15.71 -2.98
N ALA A 189 -25.80 16.82 -3.23
CA ALA A 189 -25.53 17.39 -4.54
C ALA A 189 -24.90 16.38 -5.51
N ALA A 190 -25.22 16.52 -6.81
CA ALA A 190 -24.74 15.66 -7.88
C ALA A 190 -23.19 15.59 -7.92
N PRO A 191 -22.60 14.42 -8.22
CA PRO A 191 -21.16 14.30 -8.36
C PRO A 191 -20.69 15.08 -9.59
N VAL A 192 -19.77 16.01 -9.39
CA VAL A 192 -19.03 16.71 -10.45
C VAL A 192 -18.26 15.63 -11.22
N GLU A 193 -18.56 15.41 -12.50
CA GLU A 193 -17.86 14.45 -13.35
C GLU A 193 -16.40 14.87 -13.46
N LYS A 194 -15.50 14.08 -12.92
CA LYS A 194 -14.04 14.32 -12.86
C LYS A 194 -13.41 14.70 -14.21
N TYR A 195 -14.04 14.31 -15.32
CA TYR A 195 -13.56 14.52 -16.70
C TYR A 195 -14.57 15.32 -17.55
N GLY A 196 -15.51 16.04 -16.94
CA GLY A 196 -16.50 16.84 -17.63
C GLY A 196 -15.90 17.87 -18.59
N HIS A 197 -14.77 18.48 -18.22
CA HIS A 197 -14.05 19.44 -19.06
C HIS A 197 -13.44 18.81 -20.31
N ILE A 198 -12.91 17.57 -20.23
CA ILE A 198 -12.36 16.84 -21.40
C ILE A 198 -13.49 16.41 -22.32
N LYS A 199 -14.61 15.91 -21.79
CA LYS A 199 -15.79 15.52 -22.57
C LYS A 199 -16.38 16.72 -23.31
N ALA A 200 -16.51 17.87 -22.67
CA ALA A 200 -16.99 19.10 -23.30
C ALA A 200 -16.04 19.63 -24.38
N ALA A 201 -14.75 19.65 -24.13
CA ALA A 201 -13.73 20.05 -25.11
C ALA A 201 -13.73 19.10 -26.33
N LEU A 202 -13.89 17.79 -26.11
CA LEU A 202 -13.95 16.78 -27.16
C LEU A 202 -15.15 16.97 -28.08
N GLN A 203 -16.33 17.34 -27.54
CA GLN A 203 -17.51 17.64 -28.32
C GLN A 203 -17.34 18.90 -29.19
N ALA A 204 -16.56 19.87 -28.70
CA ALA A 204 -16.29 21.12 -29.41
C ALA A 204 -15.24 20.98 -30.53
N THR A 205 -14.51 19.85 -30.63
CA THR A 205 -13.49 19.67 -31.68
C THR A 205 -14.15 19.51 -33.06
N THR A 206 -13.70 20.29 -34.02
CA THR A 206 -14.27 20.32 -35.39
C THR A 206 -13.38 19.70 -36.46
N ASN A 207 -12.11 19.47 -36.16
CA ASN A 207 -11.11 18.91 -37.10
C ASN A 207 -10.11 18.00 -36.39
N MET A 208 -9.31 17.26 -37.18
CA MET A 208 -8.35 16.28 -36.68
C MET A 208 -7.18 16.91 -35.92
N ASP A 209 -6.76 18.12 -36.30
CA ASP A 209 -5.62 18.82 -35.67
C ASP A 209 -6.02 19.25 -34.23
N ALA A 210 -7.22 19.80 -34.09
CA ALA A 210 -7.76 20.15 -32.78
C ALA A 210 -7.96 18.93 -31.87
N LEU A 211 -8.39 17.78 -32.45
CA LEU A 211 -8.52 16.52 -31.72
C LEU A 211 -7.15 16.01 -31.23
N LEU A 212 -6.13 16.09 -32.09
CA LEU A 212 -4.77 15.67 -31.73
C LEU A 212 -4.15 16.58 -30.68
N ALA A 213 -4.36 17.89 -30.77
CA ALA A 213 -3.90 18.85 -29.77
C ALA A 213 -4.53 18.57 -28.41
N LEU A 214 -5.85 18.33 -28.35
CA LEU A 214 -6.57 17.99 -27.13
C LEU A 214 -6.08 16.66 -26.53
N TYR A 215 -5.83 15.65 -27.38
CA TYR A 215 -5.25 14.37 -26.93
C TYR A 215 -3.89 14.56 -26.29
N ASN A 216 -2.98 15.32 -26.92
CA ASN A 216 -1.63 15.55 -26.42
C ASN A 216 -1.65 16.35 -25.10
N GLN A 217 -2.58 17.30 -24.96
CA GLN A 217 -2.76 18.11 -23.74
C GLN A 217 -3.18 17.23 -22.54
N HIS A 218 -4.03 16.22 -22.77
CA HIS A 218 -4.59 15.36 -21.72
C HIS A 218 -4.13 13.90 -21.83
N LYS A 219 -2.96 13.64 -22.44
CA LYS A 219 -2.48 12.29 -22.77
C LYS A 219 -2.53 11.32 -21.59
N ASN A 220 -2.02 11.72 -20.42
CA ASN A 220 -1.98 10.86 -19.25
C ASN A 220 -3.37 10.51 -18.71
N GLU A 221 -4.32 11.45 -18.80
CA GLU A 221 -5.71 11.25 -18.36
C GLU A 221 -6.48 10.37 -19.35
N VAL A 222 -6.21 10.52 -20.64
CA VAL A 222 -6.82 9.73 -21.72
C VAL A 222 -6.29 8.29 -21.72
N GLU A 223 -4.98 8.09 -21.58
CA GLU A 223 -4.38 6.75 -21.53
C GLU A 223 -4.70 6.01 -20.23
N GLY A 224 -4.87 6.75 -19.12
CA GLY A 224 -5.25 6.19 -17.82
C GLY A 224 -6.74 5.87 -17.66
N ASN A 225 -7.60 6.25 -18.62
CA ASN A 225 -9.06 6.03 -18.54
C ASN A 225 -9.63 5.45 -19.84
N PRO A 226 -10.04 4.14 -19.82
CA PRO A 226 -10.58 3.46 -21.00
C PRO A 226 -11.83 4.14 -21.60
N GLU A 227 -12.67 4.75 -20.76
CA GLU A 227 -13.92 5.43 -21.19
C GLU A 227 -13.61 6.69 -21.99
N ILE A 228 -12.67 7.51 -21.49
CA ILE A 228 -12.20 8.73 -22.19
C ILE A 228 -11.50 8.36 -23.48
N LYS A 229 -10.67 7.33 -23.49
CA LYS A 229 -10.00 6.82 -24.69
C LYS A 229 -11.00 6.37 -25.77
N ALA A 230 -12.07 5.69 -25.38
CA ALA A 230 -13.15 5.28 -26.30
C ALA A 230 -13.84 6.51 -26.93
N LEU A 231 -14.11 7.56 -26.16
CA LEU A 231 -14.70 8.80 -26.67
C LEU A 231 -13.80 9.52 -27.70
N PHE A 232 -12.48 9.55 -27.48
CA PHE A 232 -11.53 10.08 -28.46
C PHE A 232 -11.52 9.26 -29.75
N THR A 233 -11.59 7.92 -29.65
CA THR A 233 -11.66 7.03 -30.82
C THR A 233 -12.95 7.28 -31.61
N GLN A 234 -14.08 7.34 -30.96
CA GLN A 234 -15.37 7.63 -31.59
C GLN A 234 -15.39 8.99 -32.28
N ARG A 235 -14.81 10.02 -31.62
CA ARG A 235 -14.73 11.38 -32.23
C ARG A 235 -13.84 11.41 -33.47
N ARG A 236 -12.72 10.70 -33.44
CA ARG A 236 -11.83 10.54 -34.58
C ARG A 236 -12.55 9.93 -35.78
N GLU A 237 -13.31 8.86 -35.59
CA GLU A 237 -14.09 8.21 -36.65
C GLU A 237 -15.14 9.17 -37.25
N GLN A 238 -15.87 9.91 -36.41
CA GLN A 238 -16.84 10.92 -36.86
C GLN A 238 -16.21 12.03 -37.72
N LEU A 239 -14.98 12.49 -37.36
CA LEU A 239 -14.29 13.51 -38.13
C LEU A 239 -13.71 12.97 -39.44
N GLN A 240 -13.35 11.68 -39.50
CA GLN A 240 -12.90 11.02 -40.73
C GLN A 240 -14.05 10.82 -41.73
N THR A 241 -15.23 10.38 -41.27
CA THR A 241 -16.40 10.22 -42.13
C THR A 241 -16.94 11.54 -42.68
N LYS A 242 -16.84 12.65 -41.92
CA LYS A 242 -17.19 13.99 -42.40
C LYS A 242 -16.25 14.56 -43.49
N LYS A 243 -15.05 14.04 -43.64
CA LYS A 243 -14.07 14.48 -44.64
C LYS A 243 -14.23 13.73 -45.98
N ALA A 244 -14.99 12.62 -45.95
CA ALA A 244 -15.24 11.74 -47.12
C ALA A 244 -16.61 11.98 -47.81
N ALA A 245 -17.44 12.87 -47.24
CA ALA A 245 -18.71 13.33 -47.80
C ALA A 245 -18.61 14.79 -48.25
#